data_759b2e9203fb4d382466cb08e0347c2e
#
_entry.id   759b2e9203fb4d382466cb08e0347c2e
#
_cell.length_a   1.000
_cell.length_b   1.000
_cell.length_c   1.000
_cell.angle_alpha   90.00
_cell.angle_beta   90.00
_cell.angle_gamma   90.00
#
_symmetry.space_group_name_H-M   'P 1'
#
loop_
_entity.id
_entity.type
_entity.pdbx_description
1 polymer ?
#
loop_
_entity_poly.entity_id
_entity_poly.type
_entity_poly.pdbx_seq_one_letter_code
_entity_poly.pdbx_strand_id
1 'polypeptide(L)'
;MKLHNITLKGLALGVLFVASSCSDDFLDTKPDGLIDADDVNATMQKDPSLVQSYLTGAYMNFYNGGEWRTSHDIYGIQGLRIALDMMTDDVTLPRNAQWFSFDYQLDNRMSSYRRTTATWRELYQVINDANTVIEFLKPADDSEPEGDVRKMLGQAYALRALNYYYLINMWQQPYSVNPDAPGVPVKTESEYRPERVPVKEVYDQIISDITTAYSYLEGQNITDKSSISEYAAAFIYANVLMFTGDYAGAAEWAEKAIKGGRLNSNADMLSGFNSLDMPEVLWGYKVDTENTSYYGSFFSHVDTYMPGYGGQVGYRKLIASELYDQIADNDIRKKWFGYEEDYNLLEVDFSYEQGNGWLPYLSNKFRDKYLTSLGAEGPFTSDVIYMRVAEMYYVAAEAYYLNNQPEKAQEVMTAIMSTRVPGYTCTSTGDALYKEICVNKRIDMFEEGSRLFDIKRRNESIDRALSENAPIAQLDYINAVKYKGQDDKMIYMIPDAEIQNNPEITVQNP
;
A
#
# COMPACT_ATOMS: atom_id res chain seq x y z
N MET A 1 59.71 68.41 15.64
CA MET A 1 60.13 67.62 16.78
C MET A 1 59.03 67.75 17.86
N LYS A 2 58.20 66.72 18.02
CA LYS A 2 57.35 66.29 19.15
C LYS A 2 56.17 65.43 18.61
N LEU A 3 56.51 64.28 18.21
CA LEU A 3 55.63 63.15 18.10
C LEU A 3 56.09 62.14 19.18
N HIS A 4 55.39 62.06 20.26
CA HIS A 4 55.45 60.90 21.21
C HIS A 4 54.58 61.30 22.41
N ASN A 5 53.34 60.82 22.47
CA ASN A 5 52.61 60.61 23.73
C ASN A 5 51.08 60.47 23.54
N ILE A 6 50.62 60.19 22.32
CA ILE A 6 49.17 59.97 22.09
C ILE A 6 48.84 58.51 21.88
N THR A 7 49.83 57.58 21.71
CA THR A 7 49.59 56.25 21.28
C THR A 7 49.35 55.21 22.42
N LEU A 8 49.67 55.59 23.69
CA LEU A 8 49.50 54.54 24.77
C LEU A 8 48.17 54.62 25.54
N LYS A 9 47.51 55.81 25.52
CA LYS A 9 46.18 55.96 26.18
C LYS A 9 45.00 55.58 25.28
N GLY A 10 45.19 55.61 23.96
CA GLY A 10 44.19 55.12 23.00
C GLY A 10 44.11 53.60 22.91
N LEU A 11 45.26 52.87 23.13
CA LEU A 11 45.29 51.41 23.07
C LEU A 11 44.72 50.74 24.33
N ALA A 12 44.80 51.40 25.49
CA ALA A 12 44.24 50.86 26.72
C ALA A 12 42.69 51.00 26.81
N LEU A 13 42.08 51.99 26.08
CA LEU A 13 40.63 52.11 26.01
C LEU A 13 39.98 51.19 24.92
N GLY A 14 40.76 50.84 23.90
CA GLY A 14 40.31 49.94 22.84
C GLY A 14 40.26 48.44 23.27
N VAL A 15 41.13 48.07 24.21
CA VAL A 15 41.18 46.68 24.72
C VAL A 15 40.12 46.39 25.79
N LEU A 16 39.58 47.44 26.45
CA LEU A 16 38.49 47.27 27.43
C LEU A 16 37.09 47.21 26.81
N PHE A 17 36.93 47.57 25.53
CA PHE A 17 35.63 47.44 24.81
C PHE A 17 35.48 46.10 24.04
N VAL A 18 36.53 45.32 23.89
CA VAL A 18 36.48 44.00 23.21
C VAL A 18 36.21 42.86 24.18
N ALA A 19 36.31 43.09 25.50
CA ALA A 19 36.11 42.03 26.52
C ALA A 19 34.71 41.98 27.13
N SER A 20 33.76 42.80 26.65
CA SER A 20 32.37 42.82 27.14
C SER A 20 31.32 42.41 26.09
N SER A 21 31.73 41.77 24.97
CA SER A 21 30.81 41.42 23.89
C SER A 21 30.74 39.91 23.61
N CYS A 22 30.81 39.10 24.63
CA CYS A 22 30.40 37.70 24.57
C CYS A 22 29.67 37.38 25.86
N SER A 23 28.44 37.83 26.01
CA SER A 23 27.49 37.08 26.84
C SER A 23 26.98 35.92 26.01
N ASP A 24 27.01 34.73 26.53
CA ASP A 24 26.45 33.51 25.89
C ASP A 24 24.96 33.69 25.47
N ASP A 25 24.25 34.63 26.11
CA ASP A 25 22.88 35.05 25.78
C ASP A 25 22.68 35.65 24.38
N PHE A 26 23.72 36.14 23.70
CA PHE A 26 23.61 36.69 22.34
C PHE A 26 23.61 35.59 21.25
N LEU A 27 24.09 34.39 21.57
CA LEU A 27 24.08 33.23 20.68
C LEU A 27 22.85 32.34 20.90
N ASP A 28 22.11 32.60 21.98
CA ASP A 28 20.86 31.88 22.31
C ASP A 28 19.57 32.59 21.82
N THR A 29 19.70 33.51 20.88
CA THR A 29 18.52 34.09 20.23
C THR A 29 17.90 33.02 19.32
N LYS A 30 16.86 32.34 19.80
CA LYS A 30 15.95 31.57 18.95
C LYS A 30 15.42 32.57 17.89
N PRO A 31 15.46 32.23 16.59
CA PRO A 31 14.87 33.11 15.57
C PRO A 31 13.40 33.36 15.90
N ASP A 32 13.02 34.68 15.98
CA ASP A 32 11.62 35.06 16.18
C ASP A 32 10.76 34.42 15.10
N GLY A 33 9.83 33.53 15.51
CA GLY A 33 8.91 32.86 14.62
C GLY A 33 9.17 31.36 14.41
N LEU A 34 10.23 30.76 14.98
CA LEU A 34 10.33 29.32 15.11
C LEU A 34 9.62 28.90 16.40
N ILE A 35 8.55 28.12 16.25
CA ILE A 35 7.89 27.46 17.37
C ILE A 35 8.86 26.36 17.86
N ASP A 36 9.22 26.40 19.14
CA ASP A 36 10.07 25.39 19.75
C ASP A 36 9.36 24.03 19.74
N ALA A 37 10.09 22.95 19.47
CA ALA A 37 9.54 21.60 19.52
C ALA A 37 8.90 21.30 20.91
N ASP A 38 9.51 21.81 21.98
CA ASP A 38 8.97 21.64 23.33
C ASP A 38 7.66 22.42 23.54
N ASP A 39 7.51 23.61 22.95
CA ASP A 39 6.27 24.38 22.99
C ASP A 39 5.18 23.74 22.13
N VAL A 40 5.54 23.13 21.00
CA VAL A 40 4.62 22.33 20.17
C VAL A 40 4.13 21.12 20.96
N ASN A 41 5.03 20.36 21.55
CA ASN A 41 4.74 19.18 22.36
C ASN A 41 3.82 19.54 23.53
N ALA A 42 4.15 20.59 24.31
CA ALA A 42 3.34 21.06 25.42
C ALA A 42 1.93 21.53 24.99
N THR A 43 1.81 22.07 23.80
CA THR A 43 0.52 22.52 23.23
C THR A 43 -0.32 21.33 22.78
N MET A 44 0.29 20.34 22.10
CA MET A 44 -0.38 19.12 21.63
C MET A 44 -0.88 18.24 22.78
N GLN A 45 -0.11 18.14 23.87
CA GLN A 45 -0.55 17.44 25.08
C GLN A 45 -1.78 18.11 25.76
N LYS A 46 -1.94 19.45 25.57
CA LYS A 46 -3.09 20.19 26.10
C LYS A 46 -4.31 20.13 25.18
N ASP A 47 -4.10 19.97 23.89
CA ASP A 47 -5.16 19.91 22.89
C ASP A 47 -4.92 18.75 21.91
N PRO A 48 -5.39 17.54 22.25
CA PRO A 48 -5.25 16.37 21.40
C PRO A 48 -5.86 16.53 19.99
N SER A 49 -6.76 17.51 19.79
CA SER A 49 -7.34 17.76 18.45
C SER A 49 -6.28 18.25 17.44
N LEU A 50 -5.20 18.86 17.90
CA LEU A 50 -4.08 19.27 17.06
C LEU A 50 -3.32 18.06 16.49
N VAL A 51 -3.31 16.93 17.23
CA VAL A 51 -2.65 15.70 16.78
C VAL A 51 -3.44 15.03 15.65
N GLN A 52 -4.75 15.31 15.51
CA GLN A 52 -5.55 14.83 14.40
C GLN A 52 -4.97 15.25 13.04
N SER A 53 -4.34 16.42 12.95
CA SER A 53 -3.69 16.88 11.71
C SER A 53 -2.51 16.01 11.31
N TYR A 54 -1.73 15.49 12.25
CA TYR A 54 -0.63 14.55 11.99
C TYR A 54 -1.16 13.19 11.50
N LEU A 55 -2.22 12.68 12.12
CA LEU A 55 -2.87 11.46 11.65
C LEU A 55 -3.45 11.63 10.25
N THR A 56 -4.09 12.77 9.97
CA THR A 56 -4.57 13.11 8.63
C THR A 56 -3.40 13.20 7.64
N GLY A 57 -2.28 13.78 8.03
CA GLY A 57 -1.04 13.82 7.26
C GLY A 57 -0.51 12.41 6.95
N ALA A 58 -0.52 11.50 7.94
CA ALA A 58 -0.12 10.12 7.75
C ALA A 58 -1.00 9.39 6.71
N TYR A 59 -2.31 9.57 6.74
CA TYR A 59 -3.23 9.05 5.72
C TYR A 59 -2.96 9.65 4.34
N MET A 60 -2.71 10.95 4.27
CA MET A 60 -2.37 11.63 3.00
C MET A 60 -1.05 11.13 2.42
N ASN A 61 -0.01 10.99 3.25
CA ASN A 61 1.29 10.47 2.83
C ASN A 61 1.18 9.02 2.34
N PHE A 62 0.40 8.19 3.02
CA PHE A 62 0.10 6.83 2.57
C PHE A 62 -0.64 6.82 1.23
N TYR A 63 -1.62 7.72 1.05
CA TYR A 63 -2.42 7.78 -0.16
C TYR A 63 -1.62 8.24 -1.38
N ASN A 64 -0.90 9.37 -1.29
CA ASN A 64 -0.31 10.05 -2.45
C ASN A 64 1.23 10.12 -2.45
N GLY A 65 1.91 9.59 -1.42
CA GLY A 65 3.36 9.59 -1.30
C GLY A 65 3.98 10.89 -0.78
N GLY A 66 3.16 11.87 -0.39
CA GLY A 66 3.63 13.13 0.20
C GLY A 66 4.72 13.80 -0.64
N GLU A 67 5.84 14.16 -0.01
CA GLU A 67 6.99 14.80 -0.66
C GLU A 67 7.77 13.88 -1.61
N TRP A 68 7.57 12.54 -1.50
CA TRP A 68 8.23 11.54 -2.34
C TRP A 68 7.49 11.26 -3.65
N ARG A 69 6.35 11.88 -3.85
CA ARG A 69 5.62 11.85 -5.12
C ARG A 69 6.46 12.47 -6.23
N THR A 70 7.12 11.63 -7.03
CA THR A 70 8.13 12.08 -8.00
C THR A 70 7.70 11.97 -9.45
N SER A 71 6.64 11.21 -9.75
CA SER A 71 6.23 10.91 -11.13
C SER A 71 4.83 10.31 -11.19
N HIS A 72 4.38 10.03 -12.41
CA HIS A 72 3.03 9.51 -12.64
C HIS A 72 2.87 8.01 -12.30
N ASP A 73 3.92 7.33 -11.90
CA ASP A 73 3.91 5.95 -11.40
C ASP A 73 4.34 5.84 -9.91
N ILE A 74 4.75 6.96 -9.29
CA ILE A 74 5.15 7.05 -7.88
C ILE A 74 4.28 8.12 -7.21
N TYR A 75 3.20 7.69 -6.59
CA TYR A 75 2.20 8.52 -5.96
C TYR A 75 1.50 7.77 -4.81
N GLY A 76 2.30 7.25 -3.89
CA GLY A 76 1.86 6.55 -2.69
C GLY A 76 1.38 5.12 -2.96
N ILE A 77 0.57 4.62 -2.05
CA ILE A 77 0.07 3.24 -2.07
C ILE A 77 -0.70 2.90 -3.34
N GLN A 78 -1.37 3.85 -3.96
CA GLN A 78 -2.11 3.62 -5.21
C GLN A 78 -1.17 3.18 -6.33
N GLY A 79 -0.08 3.92 -6.55
CA GLY A 79 0.94 3.57 -7.54
C GLY A 79 1.70 2.30 -7.16
N LEU A 80 1.94 2.09 -5.87
CA LEU A 80 2.58 0.89 -5.38
C LEU A 80 1.75 -0.37 -5.67
N ARG A 81 0.44 -0.36 -5.43
CA ARG A 81 -0.43 -1.52 -5.69
C ARG A 81 -0.40 -1.93 -7.16
N ILE A 82 -0.46 -0.97 -8.09
CA ILE A 82 -0.29 -1.25 -9.51
C ILE A 82 1.09 -1.86 -9.78
N ALA A 83 2.15 -1.30 -9.20
CA ALA A 83 3.51 -1.82 -9.39
C ALA A 83 3.65 -3.27 -8.90
N LEU A 84 3.04 -3.60 -7.75
CA LEU A 84 3.05 -4.97 -7.22
C LEU A 84 2.34 -5.96 -8.14
N ASP A 85 1.20 -5.58 -8.73
CA ASP A 85 0.49 -6.43 -9.69
C ASP A 85 1.26 -6.58 -11.01
N MET A 86 1.99 -5.55 -11.45
CA MET A 86 2.86 -5.65 -12.63
C MET A 86 3.99 -6.68 -12.44
N MET A 87 4.41 -6.97 -11.22
CA MET A 87 5.42 -7.99 -10.93
C MET A 87 4.86 -9.43 -10.97
N THR A 88 3.60 -9.62 -11.35
CA THR A 88 2.90 -10.91 -11.30
C THR A 88 2.55 -11.45 -12.70
N ASP A 89 1.75 -12.50 -12.74
CA ASP A 89 1.25 -13.17 -13.95
C ASP A 89 -0.22 -12.84 -14.26
N ASP A 90 -0.89 -12.04 -13.43
CA ASP A 90 -2.31 -11.74 -13.61
C ASP A 90 -2.56 -10.60 -14.62
N VAL A 91 -1.59 -9.68 -14.74
CA VAL A 91 -1.69 -8.49 -15.60
C VAL A 91 -0.63 -8.54 -16.69
N THR A 92 -1.01 -8.15 -17.92
CA THR A 92 -0.09 -8.00 -19.03
C THR A 92 -0.01 -6.56 -19.52
N LEU A 93 1.19 -6.14 -19.96
CA LEU A 93 1.44 -4.85 -20.59
C LEU A 93 1.69 -5.06 -22.09
N PRO A 94 0.70 -4.85 -22.97
CA PRO A 94 0.83 -5.12 -24.39
C PRO A 94 1.80 -4.18 -25.10
N ARG A 95 2.00 -2.96 -24.58
CA ARG A 95 2.89 -1.94 -25.15
C ARG A 95 4.06 -1.66 -24.22
N ASN A 96 5.27 -1.64 -24.80
CA ASN A 96 6.49 -1.21 -24.10
C ASN A 96 6.56 0.30 -23.90
N ALA A 97 7.55 0.71 -23.07
CA ALA A 97 7.92 2.10 -22.83
C ALA A 97 6.78 2.95 -22.27
N GLN A 98 6.02 2.39 -21.33
CA GLN A 98 4.98 3.05 -20.59
C GLN A 98 5.30 3.09 -19.07
N TRP A 99 4.51 3.83 -18.31
CA TRP A 99 4.56 3.79 -16.84
C TRP A 99 4.36 2.36 -16.35
N PHE A 100 5.09 1.95 -15.32
CA PHE A 100 5.15 0.59 -14.74
C PHE A 100 5.84 -0.47 -15.63
N SER A 101 6.42 -0.14 -16.79
CA SER A 101 7.16 -1.11 -17.58
C SER A 101 8.34 -1.72 -16.84
N PHE A 102 9.06 -0.93 -16.04
CA PHE A 102 10.18 -1.41 -15.25
C PHE A 102 9.75 -2.30 -14.08
N ASP A 103 8.53 -2.10 -13.54
CA ASP A 103 7.94 -3.02 -12.55
C ASP A 103 7.59 -4.35 -13.24
N TYR A 104 6.98 -4.30 -14.42
CA TYR A 104 6.66 -5.49 -15.23
C TYR A 104 7.91 -6.28 -15.63
N GLN A 105 9.03 -5.60 -15.85
CA GLN A 105 10.33 -6.17 -16.15
C GLN A 105 11.11 -6.65 -14.92
N LEU A 106 10.61 -6.42 -13.70
CA LEU A 106 11.25 -6.70 -12.42
C LEU A 106 12.54 -5.88 -12.17
N ASP A 107 12.73 -4.76 -12.87
CA ASP A 107 13.91 -3.90 -12.75
C ASP A 107 13.78 -2.83 -11.67
N ASN A 108 12.57 -2.34 -11.41
CA ASN A 108 12.32 -1.25 -10.45
C ASN A 108 12.67 -1.59 -8.99
N ARG A 109 13.01 -2.86 -8.70
CA ARG A 109 13.51 -3.34 -7.40
C ARG A 109 14.97 -3.00 -7.12
N MET A 110 15.74 -2.58 -8.13
CA MET A 110 17.17 -2.30 -8.01
C MET A 110 17.43 -1.07 -7.14
N SER A 111 18.55 -1.08 -6.39
CA SER A 111 18.89 -0.05 -5.38
C SER A 111 18.98 1.39 -5.91
N SER A 112 19.39 1.54 -7.18
CA SER A 112 19.53 2.83 -7.85
C SER A 112 18.25 3.35 -8.52
N TYR A 113 17.18 2.54 -8.58
CA TYR A 113 15.93 2.95 -9.22
C TYR A 113 15.11 3.84 -8.28
N ARG A 114 14.43 4.83 -8.89
CA ARG A 114 13.65 5.80 -8.13
C ARG A 114 12.47 5.17 -7.37
N ARG A 115 11.80 4.12 -7.91
CA ARG A 115 10.70 3.44 -7.19
C ARG A 115 11.19 2.84 -5.88
N THR A 116 12.31 2.10 -5.91
CA THR A 116 12.90 1.52 -4.70
C THR A 116 13.13 2.59 -3.64
N THR A 117 13.76 3.72 -4.02
CA THR A 117 14.06 4.82 -3.10
C THR A 117 12.78 5.52 -2.62
N ALA A 118 11.87 5.85 -3.52
CA ALA A 118 10.65 6.58 -3.16
C ALA A 118 9.75 5.72 -2.26
N THR A 119 9.48 4.46 -2.64
CA THR A 119 8.62 3.57 -1.84
C THR A 119 9.19 3.30 -0.45
N TRP A 120 10.51 3.10 -0.32
CA TRP A 120 11.16 2.98 0.99
C TRP A 120 10.88 4.20 1.85
N ARG A 121 11.09 5.39 1.31
CA ARG A 121 10.90 6.66 2.02
C ARG A 121 9.43 6.96 2.32
N GLU A 122 8.54 6.72 1.37
CA GLU A 122 7.09 6.86 1.58
C GLU A 122 6.60 6.01 2.76
N LEU A 123 6.98 4.73 2.81
CA LEU A 123 6.55 3.83 3.89
C LEU A 123 7.15 4.24 5.24
N TYR A 124 8.43 4.63 5.28
CA TYR A 124 9.05 5.12 6.51
C TYR A 124 8.53 6.50 6.93
N GLN A 125 8.10 7.34 5.99
CA GLN A 125 7.44 8.61 6.32
C GLN A 125 6.13 8.37 7.08
N VAL A 126 5.29 7.46 6.61
CA VAL A 126 4.05 7.10 7.31
C VAL A 126 4.34 6.49 8.68
N ILE A 127 5.40 5.68 8.81
CA ILE A 127 5.85 5.15 10.11
C ILE A 127 6.25 6.29 11.05
N ASN A 128 7.00 7.29 10.57
CA ASN A 128 7.38 8.46 11.37
C ASN A 128 6.16 9.28 11.80
N ASP A 129 5.22 9.51 10.89
CA ASP A 129 3.98 10.24 11.21
C ASP A 129 3.18 9.48 12.28
N ALA A 130 3.06 8.16 12.15
CA ALA A 130 2.41 7.31 13.14
C ALA A 130 3.15 7.33 14.50
N ASN A 131 4.48 7.28 14.49
CA ASN A 131 5.30 7.41 15.72
C ASN A 131 5.03 8.75 16.41
N THR A 132 4.96 9.84 15.66
CA THR A 132 4.65 11.17 16.19
C THR A 132 3.27 11.18 16.89
N VAL A 133 2.24 10.60 16.26
CA VAL A 133 0.91 10.50 16.89
C VAL A 133 0.96 9.66 18.18
N ILE A 134 1.66 8.53 18.15
CA ILE A 134 1.80 7.63 19.30
C ILE A 134 2.54 8.34 20.44
N GLU A 135 3.65 9.00 20.15
CA GLU A 135 4.46 9.72 21.13
C GLU A 135 3.67 10.82 21.85
N PHE A 136 2.88 11.60 21.09
CA PHE A 136 2.08 12.70 21.67
C PHE A 136 0.86 12.21 22.48
N LEU A 137 0.23 11.13 22.08
CA LEU A 137 -1.04 10.70 22.65
C LEU A 137 -0.93 9.56 23.66
N LYS A 138 0.18 8.80 23.66
CA LYS A 138 0.37 7.71 24.62
C LYS A 138 0.45 8.29 26.03
N PRO A 139 -0.41 7.86 26.98
CA PRO A 139 -0.37 8.34 28.35
C PRO A 139 0.98 8.04 29.03
N ALA A 140 1.54 9.03 29.71
CA ALA A 140 2.83 8.89 30.42
C ALA A 140 2.74 8.04 31.69
N ASP A 141 1.54 7.85 32.23
CA ASP A 141 1.24 7.14 33.46
C ASP A 141 0.66 5.73 33.23
N ASP A 142 0.77 5.21 32.00
CA ASP A 142 0.22 3.93 31.55
C ASP A 142 -1.31 3.80 31.77
N SER A 143 -2.03 4.90 31.92
CA SER A 143 -3.49 4.89 31.94
C SER A 143 -4.05 4.49 30.56
N GLU A 144 -5.24 3.88 30.56
CA GLU A 144 -5.93 3.53 29.32
C GLU A 144 -6.41 4.80 28.59
N PRO A 145 -6.09 4.99 27.32
CA PRO A 145 -6.60 6.12 26.55
C PRO A 145 -8.10 5.97 26.30
N GLU A 146 -8.81 7.10 26.26
CA GLU A 146 -10.27 7.13 26.07
C GLU A 146 -10.68 8.01 24.89
N GLY A 147 -11.92 7.85 24.43
CA GLY A 147 -12.56 8.70 23.43
C GLY A 147 -11.78 8.79 22.10
N ASP A 148 -11.59 10.00 21.61
CA ASP A 148 -10.92 10.23 20.32
C ASP A 148 -9.40 9.96 20.39
N VAL A 149 -8.78 10.14 21.57
CA VAL A 149 -7.37 9.78 21.79
C VAL A 149 -7.16 8.28 21.57
N ARG A 150 -8.04 7.44 22.12
CA ARG A 150 -8.01 5.99 21.95
C ARG A 150 -8.14 5.59 20.46
N LYS A 151 -9.06 6.23 19.73
CA LYS A 151 -9.24 6.01 18.27
C LYS A 151 -8.00 6.41 17.49
N MET A 152 -7.46 7.60 17.73
CA MET A 152 -6.27 8.09 17.02
C MET A 152 -5.05 7.20 17.25
N LEU A 153 -4.82 6.76 18.48
CA LEU A 153 -3.76 5.80 18.82
C LEU A 153 -3.96 4.47 18.09
N GLY A 154 -5.18 3.91 18.11
CA GLY A 154 -5.47 2.67 17.40
C GLY A 154 -5.19 2.78 15.90
N GLN A 155 -5.57 3.90 15.27
CA GLN A 155 -5.30 4.15 13.85
C GLN A 155 -3.80 4.32 13.57
N ALA A 156 -3.06 5.02 14.42
CA ALA A 156 -1.62 5.21 14.27
C ALA A 156 -0.85 3.88 14.38
N TYR A 157 -1.17 3.05 15.37
CA TYR A 157 -0.59 1.71 15.49
C TYR A 157 -0.91 0.84 14.28
N ALA A 158 -2.15 0.87 13.77
CA ALA A 158 -2.53 0.11 12.58
C ALA A 158 -1.79 0.57 11.31
N LEU A 159 -1.62 1.89 11.12
CA LEU A 159 -0.82 2.44 10.02
C LEU A 159 0.64 2.00 10.12
N ARG A 160 1.25 2.03 11.31
CA ARG A 160 2.63 1.60 11.51
C ARG A 160 2.79 0.11 11.19
N ALA A 161 1.91 -0.74 11.71
CA ALA A 161 1.90 -2.17 11.40
C ALA A 161 1.78 -2.44 9.91
N LEU A 162 0.85 -1.77 9.21
CA LEU A 162 0.63 -1.94 7.78
C LEU A 162 1.87 -1.54 6.95
N ASN A 163 2.53 -0.44 7.31
CA ASN A 163 3.71 0.01 6.57
C ASN A 163 4.92 -0.92 6.80
N TYR A 164 5.12 -1.46 8.00
CA TYR A 164 6.10 -2.51 8.23
C TYR A 164 5.76 -3.81 7.50
N TYR A 165 4.47 -4.16 7.39
CA TYR A 165 4.04 -5.31 6.61
C TYR A 165 4.42 -5.16 5.12
N TYR A 166 4.22 -3.98 4.50
CA TYR A 166 4.69 -3.71 3.15
C TYR A 166 6.22 -3.77 3.07
N LEU A 167 6.93 -3.09 3.96
CA LEU A 167 8.39 -3.06 3.98
C LEU A 167 8.98 -4.47 4.04
N ILE A 168 8.59 -5.28 5.02
CA ILE A 168 9.22 -6.59 5.20
C ILE A 168 8.92 -7.53 4.04
N ASN A 169 7.68 -7.49 3.49
CA ASN A 169 7.30 -8.37 2.39
C ASN A 169 7.84 -7.93 1.02
N MET A 170 8.25 -6.69 0.88
CA MET A 170 8.93 -6.20 -0.33
C MET A 170 10.45 -6.37 -0.24
N TRP A 171 11.06 -6.03 0.89
CA TRP A 171 12.52 -5.99 1.05
C TRP A 171 13.13 -7.27 1.62
N GLN A 172 12.33 -8.30 1.87
CA GLN A 172 12.86 -9.60 2.30
C GLN A 172 12.00 -10.76 1.80
N GLN A 173 12.56 -11.97 1.90
CA GLN A 173 11.81 -13.21 1.69
C GLN A 173 10.74 -13.38 2.79
N PRO A 174 9.67 -14.14 2.52
CA PRO A 174 8.64 -14.43 3.51
C PRO A 174 9.20 -15.01 4.81
N TYR A 175 8.52 -14.75 5.91
CA TYR A 175 8.87 -15.25 7.25
C TYR A 175 9.23 -16.73 7.28
N SER A 176 8.48 -17.58 6.56
CA SER A 176 8.67 -19.02 6.50
C SER A 176 9.99 -19.47 5.86
N VAL A 177 10.68 -18.61 5.11
CA VAL A 177 11.95 -18.94 4.43
C VAL A 177 13.11 -18.86 5.40
N ASN A 178 13.26 -17.73 6.09
CA ASN A 178 14.30 -17.54 7.09
C ASN A 178 13.93 -16.38 8.04
N PRO A 179 13.36 -16.69 9.22
CA PRO A 179 12.97 -15.67 10.20
C PRO A 179 14.16 -14.95 10.85
N ASP A 180 15.36 -15.50 10.77
CA ASP A 180 16.59 -14.89 11.30
C ASP A 180 17.36 -14.06 10.25
N ALA A 181 16.88 -14.03 8.98
CA ALA A 181 17.51 -13.18 7.96
C ALA A 181 17.40 -11.69 8.33
N PRO A 182 18.36 -10.83 7.87
CA PRO A 182 18.27 -9.40 8.07
C PRO A 182 16.99 -8.84 7.42
N GLY A 183 16.06 -8.36 8.22
CA GLY A 183 14.81 -7.75 7.79
C GLY A 183 14.99 -6.29 7.37
N VAL A 184 14.24 -5.39 7.99
CA VAL A 184 14.33 -3.94 7.80
C VAL A 184 14.57 -3.26 9.14
N PRO A 185 15.05 -2.00 9.18
CA PRO A 185 15.13 -1.22 10.41
C PRO A 185 13.76 -1.08 11.06
N VAL A 186 13.69 -1.34 12.37
CA VAL A 186 12.47 -1.08 13.16
C VAL A 186 12.66 0.23 13.94
N LYS A 187 11.83 1.22 13.60
CA LYS A 187 11.84 2.55 14.16
C LYS A 187 10.54 2.80 14.91
N THR A 188 10.64 2.91 16.22
CA THR A 188 9.50 3.21 17.11
C THR A 188 9.54 4.63 17.66
N GLU A 189 10.67 5.32 17.51
CA GLU A 189 10.91 6.71 17.89
C GLU A 189 11.26 7.55 16.66
N SER A 190 10.96 8.85 16.68
CA SER A 190 11.10 9.72 15.50
C SER A 190 12.54 9.94 15.05
N GLU A 191 13.53 9.88 15.94
CA GLU A 191 14.93 10.21 15.64
C GLU A 191 15.87 9.01 15.56
N TYR A 192 15.47 7.83 15.99
CA TYR A 192 16.34 6.67 16.00
C TYR A 192 16.54 6.08 14.61
N ARG A 193 17.77 5.68 14.27
CA ARG A 193 18.13 5.02 13.00
C ARG A 193 18.80 3.67 13.28
N PRO A 194 18.01 2.65 13.53
CA PRO A 194 18.51 1.34 13.89
C PRO A 194 19.13 0.60 12.69
N GLU A 195 19.93 -0.40 12.99
CA GLU A 195 20.34 -1.42 12.04
C GLU A 195 19.15 -2.26 11.56
N ARG A 196 19.37 -3.10 10.56
CA ARG A 196 18.37 -4.10 10.14
C ARG A 196 18.20 -5.15 11.22
N VAL A 197 17.01 -5.29 11.75
CA VAL A 197 16.68 -6.35 12.70
C VAL A 197 16.29 -7.64 11.98
N PRO A 198 16.35 -8.83 12.63
CA PRO A 198 15.85 -10.07 12.04
C PRO A 198 14.39 -9.99 11.59
N VAL A 199 14.03 -10.72 10.54
CA VAL A 199 12.65 -10.79 10.02
C VAL A 199 11.64 -11.04 11.12
N LYS A 200 11.90 -12.00 12.04
CA LYS A 200 11.02 -12.31 13.17
C LYS A 200 10.74 -11.09 14.06
N GLU A 201 11.74 -10.26 14.32
CA GLU A 201 11.58 -9.07 15.16
C GLU A 201 10.74 -8.00 14.48
N VAL A 202 10.82 -7.88 13.13
CA VAL A 202 9.91 -7.01 12.37
C VAL A 202 8.47 -7.52 12.49
N TYR A 203 8.24 -8.83 12.38
CA TYR A 203 6.91 -9.41 12.56
C TYR A 203 6.41 -9.30 14.01
N ASP A 204 7.29 -9.44 15.01
CA ASP A 204 6.94 -9.22 16.41
C ASP A 204 6.46 -7.78 16.63
N GLN A 205 7.12 -6.80 16.02
CA GLN A 205 6.67 -5.40 16.07
C GLN A 205 5.32 -5.21 15.36
N ILE A 206 5.13 -5.79 14.17
CA ILE A 206 3.85 -5.71 13.43
C ILE A 206 2.72 -6.30 14.29
N ILE A 207 2.93 -7.48 14.89
CA ILE A 207 1.94 -8.16 15.72
C ILE A 207 1.62 -7.35 16.98
N SER A 208 2.64 -6.81 17.63
CA SER A 208 2.48 -5.92 18.79
C SER A 208 1.63 -4.70 18.44
N ASP A 209 1.96 -4.04 17.32
CA ASP A 209 1.22 -2.84 16.88
C ASP A 209 -0.22 -3.16 16.51
N ILE A 210 -0.46 -4.22 15.72
CA ILE A 210 -1.81 -4.51 15.23
C ILE A 210 -2.73 -5.05 16.34
N THR A 211 -2.20 -5.77 17.31
CA THR A 211 -2.97 -6.21 18.48
C THR A 211 -3.32 -5.04 19.38
N THR A 212 -2.40 -4.10 19.59
CA THR A 212 -2.66 -2.84 20.30
C THR A 212 -3.70 -2.01 19.55
N ALA A 213 -3.53 -1.85 18.23
CA ALA A 213 -4.47 -1.14 17.38
C ALA A 213 -5.90 -1.69 17.52
N TYR A 214 -6.04 -3.02 17.37
CA TYR A 214 -7.35 -3.66 17.49
C TYR A 214 -7.96 -3.43 18.87
N SER A 215 -7.19 -3.60 19.94
CA SER A 215 -7.70 -3.39 21.32
C SER A 215 -8.21 -1.96 21.55
N TYR A 216 -7.62 -0.96 20.90
CA TYR A 216 -8.04 0.43 20.98
C TYR A 216 -9.24 0.74 20.07
N LEU A 217 -9.34 0.08 18.92
CA LEU A 217 -10.40 0.32 17.93
C LEU A 217 -11.67 -0.50 18.19
N GLU A 218 -11.56 -1.63 18.91
CA GLU A 218 -12.70 -2.52 19.18
C GLU A 218 -13.83 -1.77 19.89
N GLY A 219 -15.02 -1.83 19.29
CA GLY A 219 -16.22 -1.19 19.83
C GLY A 219 -16.28 0.33 19.70
N GLN A 220 -15.33 0.97 19.02
CA GLN A 220 -15.31 2.44 18.83
C GLN A 220 -16.32 2.95 17.79
N ASN A 221 -17.04 2.06 17.11
CA ASN A 221 -18.09 2.39 16.13
C ASN A 221 -17.62 3.41 15.05
N ILE A 222 -16.42 3.18 14.48
CA ILE A 222 -15.90 3.99 13.39
C ILE A 222 -16.64 3.61 12.10
N THR A 223 -17.50 4.49 11.61
CA THR A 223 -18.33 4.28 10.40
C THR A 223 -17.76 4.95 9.16
N ASP A 224 -16.86 5.92 9.34
CA ASP A 224 -16.15 6.55 8.22
C ASP A 224 -15.08 5.58 7.67
N LYS A 225 -15.32 5.07 6.47
CA LYS A 225 -14.43 4.12 5.80
C LYS A 225 -13.15 4.75 5.26
N SER A 226 -12.94 6.06 5.39
CA SER A 226 -11.65 6.70 5.17
C SER A 226 -10.71 6.57 6.38
N SER A 227 -11.21 6.10 7.50
CA SER A 227 -10.48 5.85 8.75
C SER A 227 -10.37 4.36 9.03
N ILE A 228 -9.22 3.92 9.56
CA ILE A 228 -9.03 2.51 9.96
C ILE A 228 -9.94 2.19 11.15
N SER A 229 -10.81 1.21 10.97
CA SER A 229 -11.69 0.64 11.99
C SER A 229 -11.12 -0.66 12.56
N GLU A 230 -11.79 -1.22 13.58
CA GLU A 230 -11.48 -2.56 14.11
C GLU A 230 -11.48 -3.64 13.01
N TYR A 231 -12.37 -3.52 12.02
CA TYR A 231 -12.47 -4.48 10.91
C TYR A 231 -11.30 -4.37 9.93
N ALA A 232 -10.82 -3.15 9.66
CA ALA A 232 -9.62 -2.94 8.86
C ALA A 232 -8.35 -3.39 9.61
N ALA A 233 -8.29 -3.20 10.93
CA ALA A 233 -7.21 -3.74 11.76
C ALA A 233 -7.22 -5.29 11.75
N ALA A 234 -8.39 -5.91 11.86
CA ALA A 234 -8.53 -7.36 11.76
C ALA A 234 -8.11 -7.91 10.40
N PHE A 235 -8.41 -7.18 9.30
CA PHE A 235 -7.94 -7.49 7.94
C PHE A 235 -6.41 -7.52 7.85
N ILE A 236 -5.74 -6.50 8.39
CA ILE A 236 -4.28 -6.44 8.41
C ILE A 236 -3.72 -7.64 9.17
N TYR A 237 -4.26 -7.91 10.36
CA TYR A 237 -3.76 -8.97 11.21
C TYR A 237 -3.95 -10.35 10.59
N ALA A 238 -5.11 -10.63 9.96
CA ALA A 238 -5.33 -11.89 9.24
C ALA A 238 -4.25 -12.14 8.17
N ASN A 239 -3.91 -11.12 7.37
CA ASN A 239 -2.86 -11.22 6.36
C ASN A 239 -1.46 -11.44 6.98
N VAL A 240 -1.14 -10.78 8.09
CA VAL A 240 0.12 -10.99 8.84
C VAL A 240 0.25 -12.44 9.31
N LEU A 241 -0.82 -13.00 9.88
CA LEU A 241 -0.84 -14.39 10.38
C LEU A 241 -0.72 -15.42 9.26
N MET A 242 -1.20 -15.13 8.05
CA MET A 242 -0.95 -15.99 6.88
C MET A 242 0.55 -16.11 6.57
N PHE A 243 1.34 -15.06 6.78
CA PHE A 243 2.80 -15.09 6.57
C PHE A 243 3.57 -15.79 7.68
N THR A 244 3.10 -15.72 8.91
CA THR A 244 3.75 -16.40 10.05
C THR A 244 3.36 -17.88 10.16
N GLY A 245 2.34 -18.32 9.38
CA GLY A 245 1.85 -19.68 9.37
C GLY A 245 0.87 -20.01 10.50
N ASP A 246 0.39 -19.02 11.25
CA ASP A 246 -0.72 -19.19 12.18
C ASP A 246 -2.05 -19.15 11.42
N TYR A 247 -2.35 -20.26 10.73
CA TYR A 247 -3.57 -20.37 9.93
C TYR A 247 -4.85 -20.40 10.76
N ALA A 248 -4.77 -20.90 12.00
CA ALA A 248 -5.92 -20.88 12.92
C ALA A 248 -6.29 -19.46 13.28
N GLY A 249 -5.30 -18.65 13.69
CA GLY A 249 -5.46 -17.23 13.96
C GLY A 249 -5.88 -16.45 12.71
N ALA A 250 -5.28 -16.73 11.56
CA ALA A 250 -5.62 -16.05 10.29
C ALA A 250 -7.10 -16.23 9.93
N ALA A 251 -7.65 -17.45 10.08
CA ALA A 251 -9.07 -17.71 9.85
C ALA A 251 -9.97 -16.94 10.83
N GLU A 252 -9.63 -16.95 12.12
CA GLU A 252 -10.39 -16.20 13.14
C GLU A 252 -10.42 -14.71 12.86
N TRP A 253 -9.26 -14.10 12.54
CA TRP A 253 -9.16 -12.67 12.28
C TRP A 253 -9.79 -12.26 10.95
N ALA A 254 -9.73 -13.12 9.94
CA ALA A 254 -10.46 -12.91 8.69
C ALA A 254 -11.98 -12.91 8.92
N GLU A 255 -12.52 -13.81 9.76
CA GLU A 255 -13.94 -13.80 10.14
C GLU A 255 -14.34 -12.55 10.92
N LYS A 256 -13.44 -12.01 11.77
CA LYS A 256 -13.68 -10.71 12.43
C LYS A 256 -13.77 -9.59 11.41
N ALA A 257 -12.85 -9.53 10.44
CA ALA A 257 -12.84 -8.51 9.40
C ALA A 257 -14.10 -8.58 8.51
N ILE A 258 -14.57 -9.77 8.17
CA ILE A 258 -15.79 -9.99 7.37
C ILE A 258 -17.02 -9.32 8.00
N LYS A 259 -17.09 -9.23 9.33
CA LYS A 259 -18.23 -8.59 10.03
C LYS A 259 -18.33 -7.08 9.77
N GLY A 260 -17.27 -6.46 9.25
CA GLY A 260 -17.24 -5.02 8.92
C GLY A 260 -17.98 -4.64 7.65
N GLY A 261 -18.40 -5.60 6.84
CA GLY A 261 -19.10 -5.35 5.57
C GLY A 261 -19.98 -6.50 5.16
N ARG A 262 -20.46 -6.43 3.93
CA ARG A 262 -21.25 -7.51 3.31
C ARG A 262 -20.84 -7.64 1.85
N LEU A 263 -21.02 -8.82 1.26
CA LEU A 263 -20.69 -9.06 -0.14
C LEU A 263 -21.53 -8.19 -1.06
N ASN A 264 -20.90 -7.70 -2.12
CA ASN A 264 -21.50 -6.87 -3.14
C ASN A 264 -22.60 -7.63 -3.90
N SER A 265 -23.66 -6.94 -4.26
CA SER A 265 -24.65 -7.42 -5.23
C SER A 265 -24.04 -7.41 -6.65
N ASN A 266 -24.72 -8.04 -7.61
CA ASN A 266 -24.31 -7.98 -9.02
C ASN A 266 -24.24 -6.55 -9.56
N ALA A 267 -25.10 -5.65 -9.09
CA ALA A 267 -25.07 -4.25 -9.47
C ALA A 267 -23.83 -3.54 -8.91
N ASP A 268 -23.51 -3.79 -7.63
CA ASP A 268 -22.30 -3.25 -7.02
C ASP A 268 -21.02 -3.77 -7.72
N MET A 269 -21.00 -5.08 -8.09
CA MET A 269 -19.86 -5.68 -8.80
C MET A 269 -19.58 -5.03 -10.15
N LEU A 270 -20.58 -4.41 -10.79
CA LEU A 270 -20.46 -3.75 -12.09
C LEU A 270 -20.44 -2.22 -11.99
N SER A 271 -20.39 -1.65 -10.78
CA SER A 271 -20.46 -0.21 -10.57
C SER A 271 -19.12 0.52 -10.76
N GLY A 272 -17.99 -0.19 -10.91
CA GLY A 272 -16.68 0.40 -11.18
C GLY A 272 -15.76 0.51 -9.96
N PHE A 273 -16.09 -0.05 -8.80
CA PHE A 273 -15.26 -0.04 -7.58
C PHE A 273 -14.68 1.34 -7.24
N ASN A 274 -15.53 2.36 -7.23
CA ASN A 274 -15.17 3.77 -7.21
C ASN A 274 -15.75 4.57 -6.04
N SER A 275 -16.32 3.89 -5.04
CA SER A 275 -16.94 4.52 -3.87
C SER A 275 -16.67 3.74 -2.59
N LEU A 276 -16.35 4.45 -1.50
CA LEU A 276 -16.25 3.85 -0.17
C LEU A 276 -17.61 3.38 0.38
N ASP A 277 -18.71 3.85 -0.19
CA ASP A 277 -20.06 3.43 0.22
C ASP A 277 -20.42 2.00 -0.23
N MET A 278 -19.59 1.39 -1.09
CA MET A 278 -19.82 0.00 -1.52
C MET A 278 -19.85 -0.96 -0.31
N PRO A 279 -20.75 -1.97 -0.35
CA PRO A 279 -20.99 -2.86 0.79
C PRO A 279 -19.76 -3.63 1.29
N GLU A 280 -18.87 -4.03 0.36
CA GLU A 280 -17.65 -4.80 0.68
C GLU A 280 -16.53 -3.96 1.30
N VAL A 281 -16.55 -2.63 1.18
CA VAL A 281 -15.44 -1.79 1.58
C VAL A 281 -15.31 -1.71 3.09
N LEU A 282 -14.10 -1.99 3.58
CA LEU A 282 -13.68 -1.83 4.97
C LEU A 282 -12.90 -0.54 5.18
N TRP A 283 -12.01 -0.22 4.22
CA TRP A 283 -11.16 0.97 4.30
C TRP A 283 -10.68 1.39 2.90
N GLY A 284 -10.52 2.70 2.72
CA GLY A 284 -10.01 3.31 1.51
C GLY A 284 -9.72 4.80 1.70
N TYR A 285 -9.53 5.51 0.61
CA TYR A 285 -9.30 6.94 0.63
C TYR A 285 -10.37 7.69 -0.17
N LYS A 286 -10.95 8.72 0.45
CA LYS A 286 -11.94 9.58 -0.21
C LYS A 286 -11.25 10.63 -1.05
N VAL A 287 -11.54 10.63 -2.35
CA VAL A 287 -10.94 11.54 -3.32
C VAL A 287 -11.90 12.66 -3.68
N ASP A 288 -11.42 13.89 -3.69
CA ASP A 288 -12.11 15.09 -4.12
C ASP A 288 -11.27 15.89 -5.13
N THR A 289 -11.75 17.06 -5.55
CA THR A 289 -11.06 17.91 -6.53
C THR A 289 -9.78 18.56 -6.01
N GLU A 290 -9.58 18.61 -4.70
CA GLU A 290 -8.39 19.21 -4.08
C GLU A 290 -7.24 18.22 -3.97
N ASN A 291 -7.55 16.94 -3.76
CA ASN A 291 -6.56 15.90 -3.53
C ASN A 291 -6.35 14.94 -4.72
N THR A 292 -7.08 15.12 -5.83
CA THR A 292 -6.93 14.33 -7.06
C THR A 292 -5.75 14.75 -7.91
N SER A 293 -5.38 13.90 -8.88
CA SER A 293 -4.41 14.20 -9.92
C SER A 293 -4.85 13.58 -11.24
N TYR A 294 -4.72 14.33 -12.33
CA TYR A 294 -5.13 13.87 -13.65
C TYR A 294 -4.36 12.64 -14.13
N TYR A 295 -3.02 12.65 -14.02
CA TYR A 295 -2.18 11.56 -14.51
C TYR A 295 -1.63 10.66 -13.39
N GLY A 296 -1.23 11.22 -12.27
CA GLY A 296 -0.71 10.47 -11.12
C GLY A 296 -1.83 10.02 -10.18
N SER A 297 -2.78 9.23 -10.68
CA SER A 297 -3.89 8.67 -9.92
C SER A 297 -4.19 7.24 -10.35
N PHE A 298 -4.83 6.48 -9.46
CA PHE A 298 -5.16 5.08 -9.71
C PHE A 298 -6.02 4.92 -10.97
N PHE A 299 -7.14 5.61 -11.05
CA PHE A 299 -8.07 5.49 -12.19
C PHE A 299 -7.47 5.93 -13.51
N SER A 300 -6.55 6.91 -13.51
CA SER A 300 -5.82 7.27 -14.73
C SER A 300 -5.08 6.09 -15.38
N HIS A 301 -4.65 5.13 -14.57
CA HIS A 301 -3.88 3.98 -15.03
C HIS A 301 -4.69 2.71 -15.26
N VAL A 302 -5.80 2.53 -14.54
CA VAL A 302 -6.58 1.28 -14.60
C VAL A 302 -7.89 1.40 -15.37
N ASP A 303 -8.48 2.61 -15.44
CA ASP A 303 -9.70 2.81 -16.24
C ASP A 303 -9.34 2.87 -17.73
N THR A 304 -9.85 1.88 -18.46
CA THR A 304 -9.53 1.68 -19.89
C THR A 304 -10.21 2.71 -20.80
N TYR A 305 -11.26 3.40 -20.35
CA TYR A 305 -12.09 4.29 -21.15
C TYR A 305 -11.95 5.77 -20.80
N MET A 306 -11.13 6.12 -19.83
CA MET A 306 -10.94 7.49 -19.36
C MET A 306 -9.87 8.27 -20.14
N PRO A 307 -9.90 9.61 -20.14
CA PRO A 307 -8.83 10.44 -20.65
C PRO A 307 -7.62 10.39 -19.69
N GLY A 308 -6.93 9.28 -19.64
CA GLY A 308 -5.78 9.00 -18.78
C GLY A 308 -4.82 8.03 -19.45
N TYR A 309 -3.91 7.46 -18.67
CA TYR A 309 -2.92 6.52 -19.22
C TYR A 309 -3.56 5.21 -19.69
N GLY A 310 -4.49 4.66 -18.93
CA GLY A 310 -5.20 3.43 -19.27
C GLY A 310 -6.07 3.57 -20.51
N GLY A 311 -6.76 4.68 -20.67
CA GLY A 311 -7.68 4.94 -21.77
C GLY A 311 -7.05 5.69 -22.94
N GLN A 312 -7.20 7.03 -22.96
CA GLN A 312 -6.84 7.86 -24.12
C GLN A 312 -5.39 7.76 -24.56
N VAL A 313 -4.43 7.64 -23.61
CA VAL A 313 -3.00 7.46 -23.94
C VAL A 313 -2.70 6.05 -24.46
N GLY A 314 -3.55 5.07 -24.14
CA GLY A 314 -3.44 3.69 -24.61
C GLY A 314 -2.40 2.84 -23.89
N TYR A 315 -2.05 3.19 -22.64
CA TYR A 315 -1.15 2.40 -21.77
C TYR A 315 -1.93 1.40 -20.93
N ARG A 316 -2.71 0.57 -21.61
CA ARG A 316 -3.65 -0.37 -21.00
C ARG A 316 -2.93 -1.49 -20.28
N LYS A 317 -3.56 -1.95 -19.21
CA LYS A 317 -3.23 -3.15 -18.47
C LYS A 317 -4.33 -4.17 -18.73
N LEU A 318 -3.95 -5.31 -19.30
CA LEU A 318 -4.92 -6.34 -19.68
C LEU A 318 -4.87 -7.48 -18.66
N ILE A 319 -5.99 -8.14 -18.45
CA ILE A 319 -5.93 -9.43 -17.77
C ILE A 319 -5.13 -10.43 -18.61
N ALA A 320 -4.29 -11.22 -17.97
CA ALA A 320 -3.61 -12.33 -18.62
C ALA A 320 -4.62 -13.35 -19.17
N SER A 321 -4.46 -13.78 -20.42
CA SER A 321 -5.41 -14.72 -21.03
C SER A 321 -5.51 -16.02 -20.25
N GLU A 322 -4.41 -16.50 -19.65
CA GLU A 322 -4.40 -17.69 -18.77
C GLU A 322 -5.38 -17.55 -17.58
N LEU A 323 -5.44 -16.35 -16.96
CA LEU A 323 -6.37 -16.12 -15.85
C LEU A 323 -7.80 -15.88 -16.37
N TYR A 324 -7.96 -15.14 -17.46
CA TYR A 324 -9.26 -14.87 -18.08
C TYR A 324 -10.00 -16.16 -18.46
N ASP A 325 -9.31 -17.13 -19.04
CA ASP A 325 -9.88 -18.41 -19.47
C ASP A 325 -10.36 -19.28 -18.31
N GLN A 326 -9.93 -19.00 -17.08
CA GLN A 326 -10.41 -19.67 -15.88
C GLN A 326 -11.72 -19.09 -15.31
N ILE A 327 -12.21 -17.96 -15.86
CA ILE A 327 -13.47 -17.35 -15.43
C ILE A 327 -14.63 -18.00 -16.19
N ALA A 328 -15.55 -18.63 -15.46
CA ALA A 328 -16.72 -19.27 -16.07
C ALA A 328 -17.63 -18.26 -16.78
N ASP A 329 -18.31 -18.65 -17.86
CA ASP A 329 -19.15 -17.75 -18.64
C ASP A 329 -20.35 -17.16 -17.86
N ASN A 330 -20.83 -17.89 -16.85
CA ASN A 330 -21.91 -17.44 -15.96
C ASN A 330 -21.43 -16.72 -14.70
N ASP A 331 -20.11 -16.48 -14.56
CA ASP A 331 -19.52 -15.70 -13.47
C ASP A 331 -19.70 -14.21 -13.74
N ILE A 332 -20.27 -13.45 -12.79
CA ILE A 332 -20.49 -12.00 -12.94
C ILE A 332 -19.18 -11.25 -13.22
N ARG A 333 -18.04 -11.74 -12.69
CA ARG A 333 -16.72 -11.13 -12.88
C ARG A 333 -16.21 -11.22 -14.31
N LYS A 334 -16.76 -12.15 -15.14
CA LYS A 334 -16.45 -12.20 -16.58
C LYS A 334 -16.83 -10.88 -17.27
N LYS A 335 -17.86 -10.19 -16.78
CA LYS A 335 -18.28 -8.89 -17.27
C LYS A 335 -17.35 -7.72 -16.93
N TRP A 336 -16.33 -7.94 -16.10
CA TRP A 336 -15.30 -6.94 -15.88
C TRP A 336 -14.34 -6.82 -17.06
N PHE A 337 -14.43 -7.72 -18.03
CA PHE A 337 -13.51 -7.79 -19.15
C PHE A 337 -14.25 -7.72 -20.47
N GLY A 338 -13.60 -7.11 -21.45
CA GLY A 338 -14.11 -6.98 -22.80
C GLY A 338 -14.24 -5.53 -23.27
N TYR A 339 -14.52 -5.38 -24.57
CA TYR A 339 -14.80 -4.09 -25.17
C TYR A 339 -16.28 -3.76 -25.06
N GLU A 340 -16.59 -2.57 -24.58
CA GLU A 340 -17.96 -2.03 -24.47
C GLU A 340 -18.07 -0.75 -25.29
N GLU A 341 -18.69 -0.84 -26.46
CA GLU A 341 -18.82 0.29 -27.40
C GLU A 341 -19.64 1.44 -26.78
N ASP A 342 -20.75 1.11 -26.15
CA ASP A 342 -21.66 2.09 -25.51
C ASP A 342 -20.98 2.84 -24.34
N TYR A 343 -19.93 2.28 -23.75
CA TYR A 343 -19.18 2.89 -22.66
C TYR A 343 -18.03 3.78 -23.16
N ASN A 344 -17.67 3.70 -24.43
CA ASN A 344 -16.56 4.50 -25.02
C ASN A 344 -17.02 5.94 -25.32
N LEU A 345 -17.39 6.68 -24.30
CA LEU A 345 -17.91 8.06 -24.42
C LEU A 345 -16.89 9.07 -24.96
N LEU A 346 -15.60 8.74 -24.89
CA LEU A 346 -14.51 9.62 -25.32
C LEU A 346 -13.86 9.19 -26.64
N GLU A 347 -14.43 8.21 -27.33
CA GLU A 347 -13.86 7.65 -28.57
C GLU A 347 -12.38 7.24 -28.43
N VAL A 348 -12.08 6.53 -27.33
CA VAL A 348 -10.73 6.01 -27.06
C VAL A 348 -10.32 5.05 -28.17
N ASP A 349 -9.11 5.20 -28.70
CA ASP A 349 -8.59 4.35 -29.76
C ASP A 349 -8.18 2.96 -29.25
N PHE A 350 -8.85 1.91 -29.71
CA PHE A 350 -8.57 0.51 -29.42
C PHE A 350 -8.00 -0.26 -30.62
N SER A 351 -7.60 0.43 -31.69
CA SER A 351 -7.14 -0.21 -32.93
C SER A 351 -5.97 -1.17 -32.71
N TYR A 352 -5.10 -0.89 -31.75
CA TYR A 352 -3.98 -1.75 -31.41
C TYR A 352 -4.44 -3.08 -30.79
N GLU A 353 -5.33 -3.03 -29.81
CA GLU A 353 -5.86 -4.22 -29.14
C GLU A 353 -6.76 -5.01 -30.10
N GLN A 354 -7.54 -4.33 -30.95
CA GLN A 354 -8.35 -4.95 -31.99
C GLN A 354 -7.47 -5.68 -33.00
N GLY A 355 -6.39 -5.05 -33.48
CA GLY A 355 -5.48 -5.66 -34.46
C GLY A 355 -4.74 -6.89 -33.94
N ASN A 356 -4.58 -7.01 -32.63
CA ASN A 356 -3.96 -8.16 -31.96
C ASN A 356 -4.97 -9.18 -31.39
N GLY A 357 -6.28 -8.94 -31.53
CA GLY A 357 -7.30 -9.82 -30.96
C GLY A 357 -7.45 -9.72 -29.43
N TRP A 358 -6.99 -8.64 -28.82
CA TRP A 358 -6.91 -8.49 -27.35
C TRP A 358 -8.08 -7.74 -26.71
N LEU A 359 -9.08 -7.34 -27.48
CA LEU A 359 -10.28 -6.66 -26.96
C LEU A 359 -10.97 -7.42 -25.82
N PRO A 360 -11.06 -8.76 -25.82
CA PRO A 360 -11.69 -9.51 -24.74
C PRO A 360 -11.00 -9.36 -23.37
N TYR A 361 -9.73 -8.94 -23.36
CA TYR A 361 -8.89 -8.86 -22.14
C TYR A 361 -8.82 -7.45 -21.55
N LEU A 362 -9.55 -6.48 -22.11
CA LEU A 362 -9.64 -5.11 -21.57
C LEU A 362 -10.33 -5.13 -20.20
N SER A 363 -9.75 -4.43 -19.22
CA SER A 363 -10.33 -4.34 -17.89
C SER A 363 -11.37 -3.22 -17.79
N ASN A 364 -12.56 -3.56 -17.29
CA ASN A 364 -13.65 -2.65 -16.95
C ASN A 364 -13.98 -2.71 -15.45
N LYS A 365 -13.17 -3.38 -14.65
CA LYS A 365 -13.41 -3.54 -13.23
C LYS A 365 -13.43 -2.21 -12.51
N PHE A 366 -12.43 -1.37 -12.79
CA PHE A 366 -12.31 -0.04 -12.21
C PHE A 366 -12.74 1.01 -13.22
N ARG A 367 -13.79 1.79 -12.88
CA ARG A 367 -14.32 2.86 -13.70
C ARG A 367 -14.48 4.11 -12.87
N ASP A 368 -13.86 5.20 -13.28
CA ASP A 368 -14.05 6.48 -12.60
C ASP A 368 -15.46 7.01 -12.81
N LYS A 369 -16.09 7.56 -11.77
CA LYS A 369 -17.42 8.14 -11.83
C LYS A 369 -17.53 9.34 -12.80
N TYR A 370 -16.40 9.89 -13.22
CA TYR A 370 -16.31 10.95 -14.23
C TYR A 370 -16.97 10.52 -15.56
N LEU A 371 -16.83 9.26 -15.99
CA LEU A 371 -17.47 8.77 -17.22
C LEU A 371 -19.00 8.74 -17.16
N THR A 372 -19.58 8.63 -15.97
CA THR A 372 -21.03 8.62 -15.80
C THR A 372 -21.63 10.03 -15.79
N SER A 373 -20.81 11.07 -15.59
CA SER A 373 -21.23 12.46 -15.47
C SER A 373 -20.17 13.42 -16.04
N LEU A 374 -19.89 13.30 -17.34
CA LEU A 374 -18.88 14.12 -18.03
C LEU A 374 -18.94 15.61 -17.65
N GLY A 375 -17.86 16.09 -17.04
CA GLY A 375 -17.69 17.49 -16.64
C GLY A 375 -18.37 17.91 -15.35
N ALA A 376 -19.02 17.03 -14.60
CA ALA A 376 -19.73 17.39 -13.36
C ALA A 376 -18.78 17.50 -12.15
N GLU A 377 -17.80 16.61 -12.01
CA GLU A 377 -16.92 16.52 -10.83
C GLU A 377 -15.44 16.62 -11.15
N GLY A 378 -15.09 16.82 -12.41
CA GLY A 378 -13.70 16.76 -12.86
C GLY A 378 -13.16 15.33 -12.96
N PRO A 379 -11.95 15.14 -13.52
CA PRO A 379 -11.37 13.82 -13.77
C PRO A 379 -10.84 13.18 -12.49
N PHE A 380 -11.02 11.85 -12.38
CA PHE A 380 -10.37 10.98 -11.38
C PHE A 380 -10.67 11.34 -9.93
N THR A 381 -11.93 11.63 -9.63
CA THR A 381 -12.42 11.95 -8.28
C THR A 381 -13.12 10.76 -7.61
N SER A 382 -12.96 9.55 -8.13
CA SER A 382 -13.45 8.33 -7.51
C SER A 382 -12.62 7.94 -6.31
N ASP A 383 -13.28 7.38 -5.29
CA ASP A 383 -12.61 6.93 -4.09
C ASP A 383 -11.72 5.72 -4.39
N VAL A 384 -10.59 5.61 -3.68
CA VAL A 384 -9.65 4.49 -3.83
C VAL A 384 -9.87 3.50 -2.70
N ILE A 385 -10.28 2.28 -3.07
CA ILE A 385 -10.55 1.20 -2.12
C ILE A 385 -9.24 0.46 -1.81
N TYR A 386 -8.93 0.28 -0.51
CA TYR A 386 -7.74 -0.46 -0.06
C TYR A 386 -8.08 -1.86 0.44
N MET A 387 -9.16 -1.99 1.21
CA MET A 387 -9.53 -3.23 1.87
C MET A 387 -11.02 -3.49 1.69
N ARG A 388 -11.36 -4.72 1.31
CA ARG A 388 -12.76 -5.15 1.20
C ARG A 388 -12.95 -6.58 1.71
N VAL A 389 -14.12 -6.87 2.24
CA VAL A 389 -14.42 -8.16 2.87
C VAL A 389 -14.22 -9.36 1.95
N ALA A 390 -14.39 -9.19 0.63
CA ALA A 390 -14.19 -10.28 -0.32
C ALA A 390 -12.81 -10.93 -0.20
N GLU A 391 -11.74 -10.14 -0.01
CA GLU A 391 -10.41 -10.71 0.21
C GLU A 391 -10.37 -11.59 1.46
N MET A 392 -11.06 -11.19 2.53
CA MET A 392 -11.08 -11.94 3.79
C MET A 392 -11.83 -13.26 3.69
N TYR A 393 -12.82 -13.38 2.81
CA TYR A 393 -13.43 -14.68 2.51
C TYR A 393 -12.39 -15.65 1.91
N TYR A 394 -11.57 -15.17 0.96
CA TYR A 394 -10.53 -16.02 0.36
C TYR A 394 -9.40 -16.33 1.36
N VAL A 395 -9.02 -15.36 2.19
CA VAL A 395 -8.03 -15.57 3.27
C VAL A 395 -8.55 -16.60 4.28
N ALA A 396 -9.81 -16.49 4.72
CA ALA A 396 -10.42 -17.46 5.63
C ALA A 396 -10.49 -18.86 5.01
N ALA A 397 -10.93 -18.96 3.74
CA ALA A 397 -11.00 -20.24 3.04
C ALA A 397 -9.62 -20.91 2.92
N GLU A 398 -8.59 -20.15 2.52
CA GLU A 398 -7.23 -20.64 2.44
C GLU A 398 -6.68 -21.04 3.82
N ALA A 399 -6.89 -20.20 4.83
CA ALA A 399 -6.47 -20.48 6.20
C ALA A 399 -7.12 -21.73 6.78
N TYR A 400 -8.43 -21.92 6.57
CA TYR A 400 -9.11 -23.15 6.97
C TYR A 400 -8.57 -24.38 6.25
N TYR A 401 -8.32 -24.29 4.94
CA TYR A 401 -7.73 -25.39 4.19
C TYR A 401 -6.35 -25.76 4.74
N LEU A 402 -5.47 -24.77 4.93
CA LEU A 402 -4.12 -25.00 5.46
C LEU A 402 -4.11 -25.46 6.92
N ASN A 403 -5.16 -25.13 7.67
CA ASN A 403 -5.36 -25.60 9.06
C ASN A 403 -6.12 -26.95 9.13
N ASN A 404 -6.14 -27.74 8.04
CA ASN A 404 -6.80 -29.04 7.93
C ASN A 404 -8.31 -29.02 8.29
N GLN A 405 -9.03 -27.97 7.89
CA GLN A 405 -10.47 -27.80 8.03
C GLN A 405 -11.14 -27.59 6.66
N PRO A 406 -11.03 -28.55 5.71
CA PRO A 406 -11.47 -28.34 4.33
C PRO A 406 -12.98 -28.12 4.19
N GLU A 407 -13.80 -28.68 5.10
CA GLU A 407 -15.25 -28.48 5.10
C GLU A 407 -15.60 -26.99 5.36
N LYS A 408 -14.92 -26.34 6.32
CA LYS A 408 -15.10 -24.91 6.55
C LYS A 408 -14.60 -24.06 5.37
N ALA A 409 -13.50 -24.47 4.75
CA ALA A 409 -13.02 -23.81 3.53
C ALA A 409 -14.08 -23.88 2.41
N GLN A 410 -14.76 -25.02 2.23
CA GLN A 410 -15.86 -25.17 1.26
C GLN A 410 -17.08 -24.31 1.63
N GLU A 411 -17.43 -24.21 2.91
CA GLU A 411 -18.51 -23.36 3.40
C GLU A 411 -18.23 -21.87 3.06
N VAL A 412 -17.03 -21.40 3.36
CA VAL A 412 -16.61 -20.03 3.08
C VAL A 412 -16.57 -19.76 1.57
N MET A 413 -16.01 -20.69 0.78
CA MET A 413 -16.01 -20.60 -0.68
C MET A 413 -17.43 -20.58 -1.24
N THR A 414 -18.34 -21.39 -0.73
CA THR A 414 -19.74 -21.38 -1.12
C THR A 414 -20.38 -20.02 -0.82
N ALA A 415 -20.10 -19.46 0.35
CA ALA A 415 -20.66 -18.15 0.75
C ALA A 415 -20.28 -17.04 -0.23
N ILE A 416 -19.00 -16.90 -0.58
CA ILE A 416 -18.58 -15.86 -1.51
C ILE A 416 -18.96 -16.19 -2.96
N MET A 417 -18.66 -17.40 -3.43
CA MET A 417 -18.82 -17.74 -4.84
C MET A 417 -20.28 -17.83 -5.28
N SER A 418 -21.23 -18.12 -4.39
CA SER A 418 -22.66 -18.07 -4.72
C SER A 418 -23.14 -16.67 -5.07
N THR A 419 -22.43 -15.61 -4.66
CA THR A 419 -22.70 -14.22 -5.07
C THR A 419 -22.02 -13.85 -6.39
N ARG A 420 -21.09 -14.67 -6.88
CA ARG A 420 -20.36 -14.47 -8.16
C ARG A 420 -20.94 -15.33 -9.27
N VAL A 421 -21.29 -16.57 -8.94
CA VAL A 421 -21.76 -17.59 -9.88
C VAL A 421 -23.13 -18.12 -9.41
N PRO A 422 -24.19 -17.91 -10.17
CA PRO A 422 -25.55 -18.38 -9.80
C PRO A 422 -25.59 -19.87 -9.55
N GLY A 423 -26.10 -20.29 -8.39
CA GLY A 423 -26.26 -21.70 -8.01
C GLY A 423 -24.94 -22.41 -7.62
N TYR A 424 -23.86 -21.67 -7.42
CA TYR A 424 -22.59 -22.26 -7.00
C TYR A 424 -22.67 -22.91 -5.61
N THR A 425 -22.05 -24.07 -5.50
CA THR A 425 -21.75 -24.78 -4.25
C THR A 425 -20.36 -25.41 -4.38
N CYS A 426 -19.45 -25.13 -3.45
CA CYS A 426 -18.12 -25.70 -3.46
C CYS A 426 -18.16 -27.18 -3.12
N THR A 427 -17.71 -28.03 -4.07
CA THR A 427 -17.61 -29.47 -3.90
C THR A 427 -16.19 -30.01 -4.12
N SER A 428 -15.25 -29.12 -4.45
CA SER A 428 -13.84 -29.46 -4.63
C SER A 428 -13.20 -29.93 -3.33
N THR A 429 -12.25 -30.87 -3.42
CA THR A 429 -11.53 -31.42 -2.28
C THR A 429 -10.03 -31.49 -2.57
N GLY A 430 -9.20 -31.61 -1.52
CA GLY A 430 -7.75 -31.72 -1.66
C GLY A 430 -7.15 -30.57 -2.47
N ASP A 431 -6.17 -30.87 -3.32
CA ASP A 431 -5.46 -29.87 -4.14
C ASP A 431 -6.38 -29.09 -5.08
N ALA A 432 -7.50 -29.69 -5.52
CA ALA A 432 -8.48 -29.01 -6.36
C ALA A 432 -9.18 -27.86 -5.59
N LEU A 433 -9.52 -28.07 -4.31
CA LEU A 433 -10.07 -27.02 -3.45
C LEU A 433 -9.07 -25.89 -3.25
N TYR A 434 -7.82 -26.23 -2.94
CA TYR A 434 -6.77 -25.23 -2.76
C TYR A 434 -6.56 -24.37 -4.03
N LYS A 435 -6.47 -25.04 -5.18
CA LYS A 435 -6.37 -24.36 -6.47
C LYS A 435 -7.57 -23.44 -6.73
N GLU A 436 -8.78 -23.93 -6.45
CA GLU A 436 -10.01 -23.14 -6.64
C GLU A 436 -10.03 -21.88 -5.77
N ILE A 437 -9.63 -21.98 -4.49
CA ILE A 437 -9.49 -20.82 -3.60
C ILE A 437 -8.50 -19.80 -4.19
N CYS A 438 -7.31 -20.26 -4.58
CA CYS A 438 -6.26 -19.39 -5.11
C CYS A 438 -6.67 -18.69 -6.40
N VAL A 439 -7.27 -19.41 -7.36
CA VAL A 439 -7.71 -18.86 -8.63
C VAL A 439 -8.83 -17.83 -8.43
N ASN A 440 -9.81 -18.14 -7.59
CA ASN A 440 -10.91 -17.21 -7.35
C ASN A 440 -10.46 -15.95 -6.61
N LYS A 441 -9.46 -16.03 -5.71
CA LYS A 441 -8.83 -14.85 -5.12
C LYS A 441 -8.13 -14.00 -6.20
N ARG A 442 -7.34 -14.61 -7.10
CA ARG A 442 -6.68 -13.89 -8.23
C ARG A 442 -7.69 -13.11 -9.06
N ILE A 443 -8.81 -13.74 -9.45
CA ILE A 443 -9.85 -13.12 -10.26
C ILE A 443 -10.52 -11.97 -9.50
N ASP A 444 -10.93 -12.20 -8.25
CA ASP A 444 -11.67 -11.19 -7.47
C ASP A 444 -10.80 -10.00 -7.08
N MET A 445 -9.51 -10.25 -6.74
CA MET A 445 -8.53 -9.23 -6.35
C MET A 445 -7.70 -8.67 -7.52
N PHE A 446 -8.09 -8.92 -8.78
CA PHE A 446 -7.42 -8.40 -9.96
C PHE A 446 -7.25 -6.88 -9.87
N GLU A 447 -6.03 -6.39 -10.11
CA GLU A 447 -5.61 -4.97 -9.99
C GLU A 447 -5.77 -4.36 -8.58
N GLU A 448 -5.73 -5.18 -7.52
CA GLU A 448 -5.82 -4.69 -6.13
C GLU A 448 -4.50 -4.80 -5.33
N GLY A 449 -3.42 -5.23 -5.96
CA GLY A 449 -2.06 -5.20 -5.38
C GLY A 449 -1.74 -6.31 -4.37
N SER A 450 -2.61 -7.33 -4.21
CA SER A 450 -2.39 -8.41 -3.23
C SER A 450 -1.65 -9.62 -3.79
N ARG A 451 -1.67 -9.83 -5.10
CA ARG A 451 -1.18 -11.04 -5.77
C ARG A 451 0.29 -11.33 -5.51
N LEU A 452 1.16 -10.32 -5.54
CA LEU A 452 2.61 -10.50 -5.32
C LEU A 452 2.91 -11.17 -3.97
N PHE A 453 2.21 -10.78 -2.92
CA PHE A 453 2.42 -11.32 -1.58
C PHE A 453 1.99 -12.79 -1.49
N ASP A 454 0.91 -13.18 -2.16
CA ASP A 454 0.48 -14.57 -2.27
C ASP A 454 1.52 -15.43 -3.02
N ILE A 455 2.03 -14.93 -4.15
CA ILE A 455 3.10 -15.59 -4.94
C ILE A 455 4.33 -15.84 -4.06
N LYS A 456 4.78 -14.83 -3.33
CA LYS A 456 5.96 -14.92 -2.45
C LYS A 456 5.72 -15.92 -1.30
N ARG A 457 4.59 -15.78 -0.62
CA ARG A 457 4.25 -16.61 0.54
C ARG A 457 4.14 -18.09 0.18
N ARG A 458 3.52 -18.40 -0.97
CA ARG A 458 3.30 -19.75 -1.45
C ARG A 458 4.45 -20.32 -2.29
N ASN A 459 5.46 -19.50 -2.60
CA ASN A 459 6.54 -19.82 -3.54
C ASN A 459 6.01 -20.33 -4.89
N GLU A 460 4.99 -19.66 -5.42
CA GLU A 460 4.39 -20.04 -6.69
C GLU A 460 5.38 -19.91 -7.85
N SER A 461 5.22 -20.79 -8.83
CA SER A 461 5.96 -20.70 -10.10
C SER A 461 5.16 -19.87 -11.09
N ILE A 462 5.76 -18.80 -11.57
CA ILE A 462 5.19 -17.89 -12.57
C ILE A 462 5.72 -18.28 -13.94
N ASP A 463 4.81 -18.38 -14.92
CA ASP A 463 5.13 -18.57 -16.33
C ASP A 463 4.24 -17.68 -17.20
N ARG A 464 4.70 -16.50 -17.49
CA ARG A 464 3.98 -15.54 -18.32
C ARG A 464 3.76 -16.00 -19.77
N ALA A 465 4.53 -17.02 -20.23
CA ALA A 465 4.33 -17.61 -21.55
C ALA A 465 3.04 -18.43 -21.70
N LEU A 466 2.34 -18.71 -20.59
CA LEU A 466 1.01 -19.32 -20.63
C LEU A 466 -0.07 -18.36 -21.15
N SER A 467 0.21 -17.07 -21.18
CA SER A 467 -0.73 -16.03 -21.63
C SER A 467 -0.41 -15.61 -23.06
N GLU A 468 -1.36 -15.79 -23.98
CA GLU A 468 -1.23 -15.43 -25.40
C GLU A 468 -1.02 -13.92 -25.62
N ASN A 469 -1.59 -13.11 -24.72
CA ASN A 469 -1.48 -11.65 -24.78
C ASN A 469 -0.28 -11.08 -24.02
N ALA A 470 0.64 -11.91 -23.51
CA ALA A 470 1.86 -11.46 -22.88
C ALA A 470 2.95 -11.16 -23.94
N PRO A 471 3.70 -10.03 -23.82
CA PRO A 471 4.74 -9.65 -24.78
C PRO A 471 6.05 -10.42 -24.53
N ILE A 472 6.05 -11.72 -24.77
CA ILE A 472 7.11 -12.65 -24.38
C ILE A 472 8.48 -12.25 -24.91
N ALA A 473 8.60 -11.83 -26.20
CA ALA A 473 9.88 -11.44 -26.77
C ALA A 473 10.58 -10.29 -26.02
N GLN A 474 9.81 -9.45 -25.34
CA GLN A 474 10.32 -8.33 -24.55
C GLN A 474 10.73 -8.78 -23.13
N LEU A 475 10.05 -9.77 -22.58
CA LEU A 475 10.31 -10.29 -21.24
C LEU A 475 11.43 -11.32 -21.23
N ASP A 476 11.59 -12.10 -22.29
CA ASP A 476 12.62 -13.13 -22.43
C ASP A 476 14.04 -12.53 -22.38
N TYR A 477 14.22 -11.39 -23.05
CA TYR A 477 15.48 -10.66 -23.05
C TYR A 477 16.03 -10.32 -21.65
N ILE A 478 15.13 -10.13 -20.67
CA ILE A 478 15.46 -9.75 -19.29
C ILE A 478 15.17 -10.86 -18.27
N ASN A 479 14.92 -12.08 -18.74
CA ASN A 479 14.56 -13.22 -17.87
C ASN A 479 13.35 -12.98 -16.95
N ALA A 480 12.35 -12.23 -17.41
CA ALA A 480 11.12 -11.93 -16.67
C ALA A 480 9.91 -12.78 -17.11
N VAL A 481 10.12 -13.83 -17.91
CA VAL A 481 9.06 -14.76 -18.36
C VAL A 481 8.75 -15.80 -17.29
N LYS A 482 9.79 -16.45 -16.74
CA LYS A 482 9.65 -17.53 -15.76
C LYS A 482 10.46 -17.22 -14.50
N TYR A 483 9.81 -17.34 -13.34
CA TYR A 483 10.42 -17.12 -12.03
C TYR A 483 9.58 -17.73 -10.93
N LYS A 484 10.10 -17.74 -9.71
CA LYS A 484 9.40 -18.22 -8.51
C LYS A 484 9.20 -17.09 -7.51
N GLY A 485 8.21 -17.27 -6.66
CA GLY A 485 7.88 -16.28 -5.63
C GLY A 485 9.00 -15.97 -4.64
N GLN A 486 9.94 -16.90 -4.46
CA GLN A 486 11.08 -16.74 -3.56
C GLN A 486 12.42 -16.59 -4.31
N ASP A 487 12.41 -16.27 -5.59
CA ASP A 487 13.61 -15.85 -6.32
C ASP A 487 14.09 -14.48 -5.81
N ASP A 488 15.41 -14.23 -5.89
CA ASP A 488 16.02 -12.95 -5.47
C ASP A 488 15.40 -11.74 -6.19
N LYS A 489 14.98 -11.92 -7.46
CA LYS A 489 14.30 -10.87 -8.23
C LYS A 489 12.90 -10.48 -7.69
N MET A 490 12.39 -11.19 -6.69
CA MET A 490 11.14 -10.86 -5.99
C MET A 490 11.38 -10.04 -4.72
N ILE A 491 12.63 -9.64 -4.45
CA ILE A 491 13.03 -8.82 -3.31
C ILE A 491 13.55 -7.48 -3.83
N TYR A 492 13.10 -6.40 -3.21
CA TYR A 492 13.66 -5.08 -3.45
C TYR A 492 15.02 -4.95 -2.79
N MET A 493 15.97 -4.32 -3.46
CA MET A 493 17.26 -3.94 -2.88
C MET A 493 17.07 -2.75 -1.92
N ILE A 494 17.93 -2.66 -0.90
CA ILE A 494 17.94 -1.46 -0.06
C ILE A 494 18.40 -0.27 -0.92
N PRO A 495 17.72 0.89 -0.87
CA PRO A 495 18.10 2.05 -1.68
C PRO A 495 19.55 2.48 -1.44
N ASP A 496 20.29 2.84 -2.49
CA ASP A 496 21.67 3.33 -2.39
C ASP A 496 21.77 4.52 -1.44
N ALA A 497 20.80 5.42 -1.48
CA ALA A 497 20.75 6.58 -0.59
C ALA A 497 20.60 6.19 0.89
N GLU A 498 19.90 5.10 1.18
CA GLU A 498 19.75 4.60 2.55
C GLU A 498 21.08 4.02 3.06
N ILE A 499 21.75 3.19 2.27
CA ILE A 499 23.07 2.62 2.65
C ILE A 499 24.11 3.72 2.86
N GLN A 500 24.09 4.78 2.02
CA GLN A 500 25.01 5.90 2.15
C GLN A 500 24.78 6.75 3.40
N ASN A 501 23.53 6.90 3.82
CA ASN A 501 23.16 7.79 4.93
C ASN A 501 22.97 7.06 6.27
N ASN A 502 22.86 5.74 6.26
CA ASN A 502 22.69 4.92 7.45
C ASN A 502 23.83 3.88 7.57
N PRO A 503 24.91 4.20 8.30
CA PRO A 503 26.09 3.32 8.42
C PRO A 503 25.78 2.00 9.15
N GLU A 504 24.66 1.90 9.84
CA GLU A 504 24.24 0.68 10.53
C GLU A 504 23.72 -0.39 9.53
N ILE A 505 23.35 0.01 8.32
CA ILE A 505 22.96 -0.94 7.27
C ILE A 505 24.21 -1.38 6.50
N THR A 506 24.78 -2.52 6.90
CA THR A 506 26.02 -3.05 6.34
C THR A 506 25.83 -4.13 5.28
N VAL A 507 24.61 -4.64 5.09
CA VAL A 507 24.31 -5.75 4.19
C VAL A 507 23.21 -5.34 3.19
N GLN A 508 23.52 -5.45 1.90
CA GLN A 508 22.57 -5.27 0.80
C GLN A 508 21.75 -6.54 0.56
N ASN A 509 20.53 -6.40 0.05
CA ASN A 509 19.75 -7.51 -0.51
C ASN A 509 20.32 -7.94 -1.88
N PRO A 510 20.10 -9.19 -2.30
CA PRO A 510 20.57 -9.72 -3.58
C PRO A 510 19.87 -9.04 -4.78
#